data_3e87ade52592849029ea3b44650fa91f
#
_entry.id   3e87ade52592849029ea3b44650fa91f
#
_cell.length_a   1.000
_cell.length_b   1.000
_cell.length_c   1.000
_cell.angle_alpha   90.00
_cell.angle_beta   90.00
_cell.angle_gamma   90.00
#
_symmetry.space_group_name_H-M   'P 1'
#
loop_
_entity.id
_entity.type
_entity.pdbx_description
1 polymer ?
#
loop_
_entity_poly.entity_id
_entity_poly.type
_entity_poly.pdbx_seq_one_letter_code
_entity_poly.pdbx_strand_id
1 'polypeptide(L)'
;EMCIRDSRKGVGEAELGLANEMAINQFIAHHSVIFQPEKKRMWVSTAPWQCGKYVAYDLNRIFSDSIDFNHEIYTENLTVPADSFLQQQEYQQLMAYKRLAPVLRKQIKKKERLDEQTLHAFQHANPHFFYVYELLGDYYHATGQQDKALRNWKKALLLPIPKRSESERIEHKINN
;
A
#
# COMPACT_ATOMS: atom_id res chain seq x y z
N GLU A 1 -4.84 12.07 15.41
CA GLU A 1 -4.01 12.37 14.20
C GLU A 1 -2.61 11.74 14.24
N MET A 2 -1.95 11.63 15.41
CA MET A 2 -0.59 11.04 15.50
C MET A 2 -0.54 9.58 15.05
N CYS A 3 -1.47 8.74 15.43
CA CYS A 3 -1.41 7.29 15.16
C CYS A 3 -1.45 6.91 13.66
N ILE A 4 -2.12 7.68 12.81
CA ILE A 4 -2.26 7.33 11.38
C ILE A 4 -0.98 7.67 10.62
N ARG A 5 -0.32 8.79 10.95
CA ARG A 5 0.92 9.22 10.29
C ARG A 5 2.08 8.29 10.62
N ASP A 6 2.24 7.93 11.89
CA ASP A 6 3.34 7.07 12.36
C ASP A 6 3.13 5.60 11.93
N SER A 7 1.89 5.17 11.73
CA SER A 7 1.57 3.81 11.31
C SER A 7 2.02 3.45 9.87
N ARG A 8 2.46 4.43 9.07
CA ARG A 8 3.00 4.23 7.71
C ARG A 8 4.53 4.13 7.67
N LYS A 9 5.19 4.44 8.79
CA LYS A 9 6.64 4.34 8.93
C LYS A 9 7.03 3.02 9.61
N GLY A 10 8.25 2.60 9.40
CA GLY A 10 8.84 1.47 10.10
C GLY A 10 9.37 1.84 11.48
N VAL A 11 9.90 0.85 12.19
CA VAL A 11 10.57 1.05 13.48
C VAL A 11 11.72 2.04 13.32
N GLY A 12 11.80 3.03 14.21
CA GLY A 12 12.81 4.08 14.17
C GLY A 12 12.60 5.10 13.04
N GLU A 13 11.37 5.34 12.62
CA GLU A 13 10.97 6.24 11.53
C GLU A 13 11.52 5.88 10.14
N ALA A 14 11.97 4.64 9.94
CA ALA A 14 12.45 4.18 8.65
C ALA A 14 11.39 4.40 7.57
N GLU A 15 11.80 5.02 6.46
CA GLU A 15 10.92 5.17 5.30
C GLU A 15 10.66 3.82 4.67
N LEU A 16 9.44 3.34 4.84
CA LEU A 16 8.92 2.17 4.15
C LEU A 16 8.26 2.63 2.85
N GLY A 17 8.50 1.90 1.78
CA GLY A 17 7.72 2.13 0.57
C GLY A 17 6.23 1.95 0.83
N LEU A 18 5.40 2.75 0.15
CA LEU A 18 3.94 2.64 0.24
C LEU A 18 3.49 1.23 -0.16
N ALA A 19 2.58 0.64 0.61
CA ALA A 19 2.14 -0.75 0.52
C ALA A 19 3.17 -1.80 1.02
N ASN A 20 4.20 -1.40 1.77
CA ASN A 20 5.08 -2.34 2.45
C ASN A 20 4.32 -2.99 3.63
N GLU A 21 4.40 -4.32 3.73
CA GLU A 21 3.71 -5.08 4.78
C GLU A 21 4.28 -4.85 6.19
N MET A 22 5.44 -4.21 6.32
CA MET A 22 6.01 -3.78 7.62
C MET A 22 5.30 -2.56 8.21
N ALA A 23 4.52 -1.82 7.43
CA ALA A 23 3.71 -0.73 7.93
C ALA A 23 2.46 -1.24 8.65
N ILE A 24 2.08 -0.61 9.76
CA ILE A 24 0.84 -0.95 10.47
C ILE A 24 -0.37 -0.61 9.59
N ASN A 25 -0.36 0.57 8.97
CA ASN A 25 -1.39 1.00 8.04
C ASN A 25 -1.02 0.60 6.61
N GLN A 26 -1.41 -0.61 6.23
CA GLN A 26 -1.07 -1.20 4.93
C GLN A 26 -2.11 -0.81 3.87
N PHE A 27 -1.66 -0.23 2.75
CA PHE A 27 -2.52 0.06 1.60
C PHE A 27 -2.91 -1.16 0.77
N ILE A 28 -2.71 -2.36 1.30
CA ILE A 28 -3.24 -3.62 0.79
C ILE A 28 -4.45 -4.10 1.58
N ALA A 29 -4.66 -3.58 2.80
CA ALA A 29 -5.83 -3.89 3.62
C ALA A 29 -7.08 -3.23 3.03
N HIS A 30 -8.13 -4.03 2.81
CA HIS A 30 -9.36 -3.55 2.18
C HIS A 30 -10.16 -2.61 3.09
N HIS A 31 -10.16 -2.86 4.39
CA HIS A 31 -10.86 -2.06 5.40
C HIS A 31 -10.20 -2.21 6.76
N SER A 32 -10.58 -1.34 7.66
CA SER A 32 -10.18 -1.34 9.06
C SER A 32 -11.41 -1.10 9.93
N VAL A 33 -11.42 -1.68 11.12
CA VAL A 33 -12.49 -1.53 12.10
C VAL A 33 -11.91 -1.08 13.44
N ILE A 34 -12.56 -0.11 14.06
CA ILE A 34 -12.23 0.38 15.41
C ILE A 34 -13.38 0.03 16.33
N PHE A 35 -13.08 -0.46 17.53
CA PHE A 35 -14.06 -0.78 18.55
C PHE A 35 -13.83 0.06 19.81
N GLN A 36 -14.92 0.53 20.40
CA GLN A 36 -14.97 1.16 21.71
C GLN A 36 -15.99 0.40 22.58
N PRO A 37 -15.59 -0.70 23.20
CA PRO A 37 -16.50 -1.63 23.87
C PRO A 37 -17.30 -0.97 25.01
N GLU A 38 -16.69 -0.11 25.80
CA GLU A 38 -17.32 0.56 26.94
C GLU A 38 -18.53 1.44 26.53
N LYS A 39 -18.47 1.98 25.32
CA LYS A 39 -19.56 2.80 24.75
C LYS A 39 -20.40 2.04 23.76
N LYS A 40 -20.08 0.75 23.51
CA LYS A 40 -20.71 -0.09 22.48
C LYS A 40 -20.76 0.61 21.13
N ARG A 41 -19.62 1.14 20.69
CA ARG A 41 -19.46 1.83 19.41
C ARG A 41 -18.43 1.12 18.54
N MET A 42 -18.66 1.18 17.24
CA MET A 42 -17.70 0.72 16.26
C MET A 42 -17.63 1.69 15.08
N TRP A 43 -16.48 1.71 14.42
CA TRP A 43 -16.26 2.45 13.18
C TRP A 43 -15.71 1.51 12.13
N VAL A 44 -16.21 1.63 10.92
CA VAL A 44 -15.76 0.87 9.76
C VAL A 44 -15.24 1.84 8.71
N SER A 45 -14.02 1.61 8.23
CA SER A 45 -13.45 2.43 7.16
C SER A 45 -14.17 2.21 5.83
N THR A 46 -14.28 3.29 5.04
CA THR A 46 -14.78 3.23 3.67
C THR A 46 -13.62 3.30 2.67
N ALA A 47 -13.91 3.07 1.39
CA ALA A 47 -12.96 3.20 0.30
C ALA A 47 -12.41 4.65 0.19
N PRO A 48 -11.16 4.80 -0.33
CA PRO A 48 -10.26 3.74 -0.79
C PRO A 48 -9.47 3.12 0.37
N TRP A 49 -9.37 1.82 0.39
CA TRP A 49 -8.72 1.01 1.45
C TRP A 49 -9.24 1.40 2.84
N GLN A 50 -8.36 1.83 3.73
CA GLN A 50 -8.71 2.34 5.06
C GLN A 50 -8.49 3.86 5.20
N CYS A 51 -8.41 4.59 4.08
CA CYS A 51 -8.20 6.04 4.05
C CYS A 51 -9.49 6.84 3.86
N GLY A 52 -10.61 6.18 3.54
CA GLY A 52 -11.92 6.83 3.47
C GLY A 52 -12.45 7.23 4.85
N LYS A 53 -13.68 7.70 4.90
CA LYS A 53 -14.36 7.99 6.17
C LYS A 53 -14.42 6.73 7.04
N TYR A 54 -14.35 6.91 8.36
CA TYR A 54 -14.71 5.86 9.31
C TYR A 54 -16.13 6.09 9.77
N VAL A 55 -17.05 5.35 9.20
CA VAL A 55 -18.48 5.43 9.49
C VAL A 55 -18.76 4.83 10.86
N ALA A 56 -19.40 5.59 11.73
CA ALA A 56 -19.67 5.21 13.11
C ALA A 56 -21.01 4.49 13.26
N TYR A 57 -21.04 3.48 14.11
CA TYR A 57 -22.22 2.72 14.48
C TYR A 57 -22.36 2.70 16.01
N ASP A 58 -23.52 3.13 16.52
CA ASP A 58 -23.88 2.95 17.94
C ASP A 58 -24.64 1.63 18.08
N LEU A 59 -23.98 0.63 18.69
CA LEU A 59 -24.54 -0.71 18.82
C LEU A 59 -25.74 -0.76 19.79
N ASN A 60 -25.83 0.18 20.75
CA ASN A 60 -27.01 0.25 21.60
C ASN A 60 -28.26 0.62 20.77
N ARG A 61 -28.10 1.52 19.79
CA ARG A 61 -29.19 1.90 18.88
C ARG A 61 -29.50 0.78 17.89
N ILE A 62 -28.46 0.16 17.31
CA ILE A 62 -28.63 -0.88 16.27
C ILE A 62 -29.31 -2.13 16.81
N PHE A 63 -29.00 -2.51 18.05
CA PHE A 63 -29.58 -3.69 18.69
C PHE A 63 -30.77 -3.35 19.62
N SER A 64 -31.39 -2.17 19.45
CA SER A 64 -32.63 -1.84 20.14
C SER A 64 -33.85 -2.39 19.40
N ASP A 65 -34.89 -2.74 20.13
CA ASP A 65 -36.16 -3.24 19.55
C ASP A 65 -36.90 -2.19 18.69
N SER A 66 -36.45 -0.93 18.72
CA SER A 66 -37.08 0.20 18.04
C SER A 66 -36.32 0.68 16.79
N ILE A 67 -35.36 -0.10 16.30
CA ILE A 67 -34.62 0.32 15.12
C ILE A 67 -35.47 0.23 13.85
N ASP A 68 -35.48 1.29 13.07
CA ASP A 68 -36.03 1.29 11.72
C ASP A 68 -34.92 1.13 10.68
N PHE A 69 -34.85 -0.07 10.06
CA PHE A 69 -33.89 -0.37 9.01
C PHE A 69 -34.18 0.28 7.66
N ASN A 70 -35.30 1.01 7.53
CA ASN A 70 -35.56 1.83 6.33
C ASN A 70 -34.78 3.15 6.35
N HIS A 71 -34.14 3.48 7.49
CA HIS A 71 -33.29 4.65 7.65
C HIS A 71 -31.82 4.24 7.83
N GLU A 72 -30.91 5.20 7.61
CA GLU A 72 -29.49 5.00 7.81
C GLU A 72 -29.20 4.66 9.28
N ILE A 73 -28.50 3.55 9.48
CA ILE A 73 -28.18 3.00 10.81
C ILE A 73 -26.88 3.58 11.40
N TYR A 74 -26.09 4.30 10.60
CA TYR A 74 -24.87 4.93 11.07
C TYR A 74 -25.14 6.23 11.83
N THR A 75 -24.13 6.72 12.54
CA THR A 75 -24.18 7.90 13.40
C THR A 75 -23.26 8.98 12.84
N GLU A 76 -23.81 9.92 12.05
CA GLU A 76 -23.03 10.90 11.29
C GLU A 76 -22.13 11.76 12.17
N ASN A 77 -22.64 12.27 13.29
CA ASN A 77 -21.87 13.13 14.21
C ASN A 77 -20.68 12.44 14.91
N LEU A 78 -20.58 11.13 14.82
CA LEU A 78 -19.45 10.34 15.32
C LEU A 78 -18.55 9.85 14.19
N THR A 79 -18.93 10.04 12.94
CA THR A 79 -18.14 9.62 11.78
C THR A 79 -16.85 10.42 11.68
N VAL A 80 -15.72 9.73 11.51
CA VAL A 80 -14.41 10.36 11.32
C VAL A 80 -14.23 10.66 9.83
N PRO A 81 -13.79 11.87 9.46
CA PRO A 81 -13.59 12.25 8.06
C PRO A 81 -12.48 11.39 7.41
N ALA A 82 -12.47 11.38 6.09
CA ALA A 82 -11.43 10.70 5.32
C ALA A 82 -10.03 11.26 5.63
N ASP A 83 -9.02 10.40 5.53
CA ASP A 83 -7.63 10.77 5.75
C ASP A 83 -7.17 11.81 4.72
N SER A 84 -6.55 12.89 5.19
CA SER A 84 -5.95 13.94 4.36
C SER A 84 -4.88 13.43 3.39
N PHE A 85 -4.31 12.25 3.66
CA PHE A 85 -3.39 11.56 2.74
C PHE A 85 -3.94 11.41 1.32
N LEU A 86 -5.26 11.25 1.16
CA LEU A 86 -5.91 11.15 -0.14
C LEU A 86 -5.69 12.38 -1.03
N GLN A 87 -5.35 13.53 -0.43
CA GLN A 87 -5.07 14.79 -1.11
C GLN A 87 -3.57 15.04 -1.32
N GLN A 88 -2.69 14.17 -0.78
CA GLN A 88 -1.25 14.35 -0.83
C GLN A 88 -0.64 13.77 -2.11
N GLN A 89 0.55 14.23 -2.45
CA GLN A 89 1.30 13.76 -3.62
C GLN A 89 1.63 12.27 -3.51
N GLU A 90 1.91 11.79 -2.32
CA GLU A 90 2.22 10.38 -2.03
C GLU A 90 1.07 9.45 -2.42
N TYR A 91 -0.17 9.88 -2.26
CA TYR A 91 -1.32 9.11 -2.74
C TYR A 91 -1.33 8.99 -4.27
N GLN A 92 -1.02 10.09 -4.98
CA GLN A 92 -0.94 10.08 -6.45
C GLN A 92 0.22 9.18 -6.93
N GLN A 93 1.34 9.18 -6.21
CA GLN A 93 2.46 8.28 -6.45
C GLN A 93 2.05 6.81 -6.26
N LEU A 94 1.34 6.49 -5.17
CA LEU A 94 0.80 5.14 -4.96
C LEU A 94 -0.12 4.70 -6.09
N MET A 95 -0.99 5.59 -6.59
CA MET A 95 -1.86 5.30 -7.73
C MET A 95 -1.05 5.07 -9.01
N ALA A 96 -0.02 5.87 -9.26
CA ALA A 96 0.89 5.68 -10.38
C ALA A 96 1.61 4.32 -10.29
N TYR A 97 2.14 3.96 -9.13
CA TYR A 97 2.74 2.65 -8.89
C TYR A 97 1.76 1.51 -9.19
N LYS A 98 0.55 1.56 -8.63
CA LYS A 98 -0.48 0.52 -8.82
C LYS A 98 -0.90 0.38 -10.29
N ARG A 99 -0.89 1.46 -11.05
CA ARG A 99 -1.18 1.46 -12.50
C ARG A 99 -0.02 0.88 -13.31
N LEU A 100 1.22 1.25 -12.98
CA LEU A 100 2.40 0.90 -13.78
C LEU A 100 2.93 -0.51 -13.50
N ALA A 101 2.81 -1.02 -12.26
CA ALA A 101 3.30 -2.35 -11.90
C ALA A 101 2.71 -3.49 -12.77
N PRO A 102 1.40 -3.55 -13.06
CA PRO A 102 0.85 -4.54 -13.98
C PRO A 102 1.38 -4.40 -15.41
N VAL A 103 1.65 -3.17 -15.87
CA VAL A 103 2.23 -2.91 -17.20
C VAL A 103 3.63 -3.52 -17.27
N LEU A 104 4.51 -3.26 -16.28
CA LEU A 104 5.82 -3.87 -16.23
C LEU A 104 5.75 -5.40 -16.22
N ARG A 105 4.90 -6.00 -15.38
CA ARG A 105 4.73 -7.46 -15.32
C ARG A 105 4.31 -8.05 -16.67
N LYS A 106 3.43 -7.35 -17.39
CA LYS A 106 3.02 -7.77 -18.74
C LYS A 106 4.19 -7.74 -19.71
N GLN A 107 5.00 -6.68 -19.68
CA GLN A 107 6.14 -6.53 -20.59
C GLN A 107 7.28 -7.51 -20.26
N ILE A 108 7.51 -7.81 -18.99
CA ILE A 108 8.44 -8.88 -18.58
C ILE A 108 8.06 -10.22 -19.22
N LYS A 109 6.77 -10.59 -19.15
CA LYS A 109 6.26 -11.83 -19.77
C LYS A 109 6.43 -11.87 -21.29
N LYS A 110 6.27 -10.72 -21.94
CA LYS A 110 6.39 -10.58 -23.39
C LYS A 110 7.83 -10.36 -23.85
N LYS A 111 8.75 -10.02 -22.94
CA LYS A 111 10.13 -9.58 -23.23
C LYS A 111 10.19 -8.34 -24.12
N GLU A 112 9.17 -7.47 -24.01
CA GLU A 112 9.03 -6.24 -24.80
C GLU A 112 9.61 -5.05 -24.03
N ARG A 113 10.18 -4.10 -24.79
CA ARG A 113 10.76 -2.89 -24.17
C ARG A 113 9.69 -1.84 -23.92
N LEU A 114 9.86 -1.12 -22.82
CA LEU A 114 9.16 0.11 -22.49
C LEU A 114 10.08 1.32 -22.74
N ASP A 115 9.47 2.47 -22.93
CA ASP A 115 10.20 3.72 -22.99
C ASP A 115 10.82 4.07 -21.63
N GLU A 116 11.92 4.82 -21.66
CA GLU A 116 12.67 5.21 -20.45
C GLU A 116 11.85 6.10 -19.51
N GLN A 117 10.93 6.89 -20.05
CA GLN A 117 10.06 7.76 -19.25
C GLN A 117 9.10 6.93 -18.38
N THR A 118 8.52 5.87 -18.93
CA THR A 118 7.66 4.94 -18.17
C THR A 118 8.44 4.23 -17.06
N LEU A 119 9.67 3.77 -17.32
CA LEU A 119 10.52 3.12 -16.32
C LEU A 119 10.90 4.10 -15.20
N HIS A 120 11.26 5.31 -15.56
CA HIS A 120 11.57 6.37 -14.60
C HIS A 120 10.34 6.73 -13.74
N ALA A 121 9.18 6.90 -14.37
CA ALA A 121 7.93 7.17 -13.66
C ALA A 121 7.59 6.05 -12.67
N PHE A 122 7.78 4.77 -13.06
CA PHE A 122 7.57 3.64 -12.17
C PHE A 122 8.52 3.65 -10.96
N GLN A 123 9.80 3.92 -11.18
CA GLN A 123 10.79 4.00 -10.11
C GLN A 123 10.46 5.12 -9.11
N HIS A 124 10.02 6.28 -9.59
CA HIS A 124 9.69 7.44 -8.76
C HIS A 124 8.31 7.34 -8.09
N ALA A 125 7.46 6.45 -8.59
CA ALA A 125 6.14 6.24 -8.01
C ALA A 125 6.18 5.61 -6.60
N ASN A 126 7.24 4.85 -6.26
CA ASN A 126 7.41 4.28 -4.91
C ASN A 126 8.88 3.98 -4.63
N PRO A 127 9.75 4.99 -4.47
CA PRO A 127 11.21 4.84 -4.49
C PRO A 127 11.78 4.10 -3.27
N HIS A 128 11.04 3.98 -2.17
CA HIS A 128 11.46 3.28 -0.95
C HIS A 128 10.91 1.86 -0.85
N PHE A 129 10.20 1.36 -1.86
CA PHE A 129 9.63 0.02 -1.87
C PHE A 129 10.52 -0.96 -2.64
N PHE A 130 11.06 -1.96 -1.93
CA PHE A 130 11.98 -2.94 -2.50
C PHE A 130 11.46 -3.61 -3.79
N TYR A 131 10.15 -3.88 -3.84
CA TYR A 131 9.52 -4.56 -4.96
C TYR A 131 9.57 -3.77 -6.28
N VAL A 132 9.69 -2.44 -6.21
CA VAL A 132 9.91 -1.60 -7.40
C VAL A 132 11.22 -2.00 -8.08
N TYR A 133 12.29 -2.14 -7.29
CA TYR A 133 13.61 -2.47 -7.81
C TYR A 133 13.73 -3.95 -8.16
N GLU A 134 13.05 -4.83 -7.45
CA GLU A 134 12.95 -6.22 -7.87
C GLU A 134 12.30 -6.32 -9.25
N LEU A 135 11.16 -5.65 -9.47
CA LEU A 135 10.43 -5.69 -10.73
C LEU A 135 11.20 -5.01 -11.88
N LEU A 136 11.93 -3.92 -11.62
CA LEU A 136 12.84 -3.31 -12.60
C LEU A 136 14.01 -4.25 -12.94
N GLY A 137 14.57 -4.94 -11.97
CA GLY A 137 15.59 -5.96 -12.20
C GLY A 137 15.08 -7.07 -13.11
N ASP A 138 13.90 -7.60 -12.82
CA ASP A 138 13.24 -8.63 -13.64
C ASP A 138 12.98 -8.14 -15.07
N TYR A 139 12.57 -6.88 -15.23
CA TYR A 139 12.36 -6.26 -16.53
C TYR A 139 13.67 -6.14 -17.32
N TYR A 140 14.73 -5.63 -16.71
CA TYR A 140 16.03 -5.49 -17.37
C TYR A 140 16.64 -6.84 -17.73
N HIS A 141 16.49 -7.85 -16.88
CA HIS A 141 16.90 -9.22 -17.19
C HIS A 141 16.12 -9.77 -18.39
N ALA A 142 14.79 -9.66 -18.39
CA ALA A 142 13.94 -10.14 -19.48
C ALA A 142 14.22 -9.47 -20.83
N THR A 143 14.75 -8.23 -20.81
CA THR A 143 15.10 -7.45 -22.01
C THR A 143 16.60 -7.51 -22.37
N GLY A 144 17.39 -8.40 -21.72
CA GLY A 144 18.80 -8.64 -22.02
C GLY A 144 19.77 -7.60 -21.49
N GLN A 145 19.38 -6.79 -20.50
CA GLN A 145 20.21 -5.73 -19.92
C GLN A 145 20.75 -6.15 -18.53
N GLN A 146 21.62 -7.16 -18.50
CA GLN A 146 22.05 -7.84 -17.29
C GLN A 146 22.65 -6.90 -16.22
N ASP A 147 23.50 -5.95 -16.63
CA ASP A 147 24.10 -5.00 -15.67
C ASP A 147 23.09 -4.14 -14.97
N LYS A 148 22.02 -3.71 -15.69
CA LYS A 148 20.93 -2.95 -15.10
C LYS A 148 20.08 -3.83 -14.19
N ALA A 149 19.87 -5.09 -14.55
CA ALA A 149 19.15 -6.05 -13.71
C ALA A 149 19.84 -6.26 -12.37
N LEU A 150 21.13 -6.57 -12.38
CA LEU A 150 21.95 -6.76 -11.16
C LEU A 150 21.94 -5.51 -10.25
N ARG A 151 22.09 -4.31 -10.82
CA ARG A 151 22.04 -3.07 -10.04
C ARG A 151 20.69 -2.89 -9.34
N ASN A 152 19.60 -3.19 -10.02
CA ASN A 152 18.27 -3.04 -9.44
C ASN A 152 17.99 -4.09 -8.36
N TRP A 153 18.31 -5.35 -8.57
CA TRP A 153 18.15 -6.39 -7.55
C TRP A 153 19.01 -6.11 -6.30
N LYS A 154 20.27 -5.68 -6.47
CA LYS A 154 21.11 -5.24 -5.35
C LYS A 154 20.50 -4.06 -4.61
N LYS A 155 19.91 -3.08 -5.33
CA LYS A 155 19.21 -1.96 -4.71
C LYS A 155 17.95 -2.39 -3.93
N ALA A 156 17.23 -3.38 -4.42
CA ALA A 156 16.09 -3.96 -3.70
C ALA A 156 16.51 -4.52 -2.33
N LEU A 157 17.66 -5.21 -2.24
CA LEU A 157 18.18 -5.78 -0.99
C LEU A 157 18.65 -4.72 0.03
N LEU A 158 18.86 -3.47 -0.38
CA LEU A 158 19.21 -2.37 0.53
C LEU A 158 17.98 -1.74 1.19
N LEU A 159 16.77 -2.10 0.77
CA LEU A 159 15.52 -1.56 1.27
C LEU A 159 14.86 -2.52 2.27
N PRO A 160 13.94 -2.03 3.13
CA PRO A 160 13.21 -2.89 4.04
C PRO A 160 12.38 -3.95 3.32
N ILE A 161 12.73 -5.22 3.51
CA ILE A 161 12.01 -6.37 2.94
C ILE A 161 11.26 -7.08 4.08
N PRO A 162 9.94 -7.24 4.00
CA PRO A 162 9.14 -7.77 5.10
C PRO A 162 9.35 -9.26 5.37
N LYS A 163 9.68 -10.05 4.33
CA LYS A 163 9.77 -11.51 4.44
C LYS A 163 11.16 -12.01 3.99
N ARG A 164 11.75 -12.88 4.79
CA ARG A 164 13.04 -13.53 4.46
C ARG A 164 12.99 -14.26 3.12
N SER A 165 11.88 -14.92 2.79
CA SER A 165 11.69 -15.60 1.51
C SER A 165 11.75 -14.66 0.29
N GLU A 166 11.44 -13.38 0.48
CA GLU A 166 11.56 -12.38 -0.59
C GLU A 166 13.00 -11.94 -0.80
N SER A 167 13.77 -11.75 0.27
CA SER A 167 15.21 -11.47 0.15
C SER A 167 15.97 -12.65 -0.46
N GLU A 168 15.72 -13.88 -0.01
CA GLU A 168 16.32 -15.09 -0.57
C GLU A 168 15.98 -15.26 -2.07
N ARG A 169 14.75 -14.93 -2.49
CA ARG A 169 14.35 -14.93 -3.90
C ARG A 169 15.18 -13.95 -4.73
N ILE A 170 15.42 -12.74 -4.21
CA ILE A 170 16.20 -11.72 -4.91
C ILE A 170 17.68 -12.11 -4.96
N GLU A 171 18.23 -12.63 -3.87
CA GLU A 171 19.61 -13.15 -3.81
C GLU A 171 19.85 -14.27 -4.84
N HIS A 172 18.88 -15.19 -4.98
CA HIS A 172 18.95 -16.25 -5.99
C HIS A 172 19.00 -15.68 -7.41
N LYS A 173 18.26 -14.60 -7.71
CA LYS A 173 18.31 -13.92 -9.03
C LYS A 173 19.65 -13.26 -9.32
N ILE A 174 20.38 -12.82 -8.30
CA ILE A 174 21.70 -12.19 -8.44
C ILE A 174 22.80 -13.23 -8.71
N ASN A 175 22.64 -14.44 -8.14
CA ASN A 175 23.66 -15.49 -8.18
C ASN A 175 23.52 -16.45 -9.38
N ASN A 176 22.43 -16.32 -10.14
CA ASN A 176 22.16 -17.13 -11.34
C ASN A 176 22.12 -16.26 -12.61
#